data_167502fc2d8832e9d2dbefd58522f86e
#
_entry.id   167502fc2d8832e9d2dbefd58522f86e
#
_cell.length_a   1.000
_cell.length_b   1.000
_cell.length_c   1.000
_cell.angle_alpha   90.00
_cell.angle_beta   90.00
_cell.angle_gamma   90.00
#
_symmetry.space_group_name_H-M   'P 1'
#
loop_
_entity.id
_entity.type
_entity.pdbx_description
1 polymer ?
#
loop_
_entity_poly.entity_id
_entity_poly.type
_entity_poly.pdbx_seq_one_letter_code
_entity_poly.pdbx_strand_id
1 'polypeptide(L)'
;MERRDFLKTAAAASVAATTPNALAQSPAATPTTRPQNPDMIYRQLGTTGEIVSAIGLGGFHIGKQADPADSIKIIHTAIDHGITFMDNCWDYNDGISEVRMGHALDNGYRQKVFLMTKLDGRTVTEYNKQLEQSLGRLHTDVIDLVQFHEVIRMEDPDRIFADDGAIHAAMAAKKAGKIRYIGFTGHKDPAVHLRMLEVAKAHGFHFDTVQMPVNVMDAHFRSFTHQVMPVAIEQGIGVLAMKTFGDHFILDSKTVEPLEALHYGLTQPVSVVITGIDSLPILGQALQAARTFKPLTDAQVKSILDRTQQAALTGKFELFKTTPHFDGTAANPKWLG
;
A
#
# COMPACT_ATOMS: atom_id res chain seq x y z
N MET A 1 -51.87 10.93 62.52
CA MET A 1 -52.70 11.02 61.29
C MET A 1 -51.84 11.39 60.17
N GLU A 2 -51.61 10.42 59.40
CA GLU A 2 -51.39 10.20 57.97
C GLU A 2 -50.37 11.03 57.23
N ARG A 3 -49.35 10.31 56.86
CA ARG A 3 -48.38 10.62 55.85
C ARG A 3 -49.03 10.48 54.46
N ARG A 4 -48.87 11.47 53.59
CA ARG A 4 -49.14 11.31 52.16
C ARG A 4 -47.98 11.80 51.32
N ASP A 5 -47.47 10.86 50.58
CA ASP A 5 -46.51 10.74 49.51
C ASP A 5 -46.33 11.99 48.62
N PHE A 6 -45.07 12.37 48.49
CA PHE A 6 -44.59 13.28 47.46
C PHE A 6 -43.90 12.42 46.36
N LEU A 7 -44.63 12.08 45.33
CA LEU A 7 -44.08 11.45 44.15
C LEU A 7 -43.17 12.43 43.41
N LYS A 8 -41.86 12.18 43.46
CA LYS A 8 -40.89 12.83 42.60
C LYS A 8 -40.86 12.17 41.27
N THR A 9 -41.44 12.82 40.26
CA THR A 9 -41.26 12.46 38.84
C THR A 9 -39.80 12.79 38.43
N ALA A 10 -38.92 11.80 38.43
CA ALA A 10 -37.62 11.91 37.80
C ALA A 10 -37.79 11.70 36.27
N ALA A 11 -37.71 12.78 35.53
CA ALA A 11 -37.58 12.70 34.08
C ALA A 11 -36.16 12.18 33.74
N ALA A 12 -36.08 10.91 33.38
CA ALA A 12 -34.86 10.34 32.80
C ALA A 12 -34.69 10.88 31.38
N ALA A 13 -33.77 11.84 31.24
CA ALA A 13 -33.27 12.21 29.92
C ALA A 13 -32.42 11.06 29.42
N SER A 14 -32.98 10.23 28.54
CA SER A 14 -32.22 9.25 27.75
C SER A 14 -31.32 10.00 26.76
N VAL A 15 -30.04 10.12 27.09
CA VAL A 15 -29.01 10.47 26.10
C VAL A 15 -28.92 9.28 25.15
N ALA A 16 -29.52 9.40 23.98
CA ALA A 16 -29.31 8.46 22.88
C ALA A 16 -27.82 8.59 22.47
N ALA A 17 -27.01 7.63 22.92
CA ALA A 17 -25.69 7.44 22.37
C ALA A 17 -25.88 7.06 20.89
N THR A 18 -25.60 7.99 19.98
CA THR A 18 -25.48 7.68 18.56
C THR A 18 -24.27 6.78 18.40
N THR A 19 -24.52 5.47 18.32
CA THR A 19 -23.50 4.51 17.86
C THR A 19 -23.08 4.95 16.45
N PRO A 20 -21.77 5.10 16.19
CA PRO A 20 -21.34 5.38 14.82
C PRO A 20 -21.90 4.29 13.91
N ASN A 21 -22.48 4.71 12.80
CA ASN A 21 -23.09 3.81 11.83
C ASN A 21 -22.01 2.91 11.27
N ALA A 22 -21.95 1.65 11.69
CA ALA A 22 -20.94 0.70 11.21
C ALA A 22 -21.09 0.56 9.70
N LEU A 23 -19.99 0.76 8.97
CA LEU A 23 -19.97 0.57 7.51
C LEU A 23 -20.27 -0.89 7.21
N ALA A 24 -21.35 -1.15 6.49
CA ALA A 24 -21.72 -2.50 6.07
C ALA A 24 -20.62 -3.05 5.15
N GLN A 25 -19.92 -4.08 5.60
CA GLN A 25 -18.84 -4.71 4.82
C GLN A 25 -19.44 -5.37 3.57
N SER A 26 -18.83 -5.10 2.42
CA SER A 26 -19.12 -5.84 1.19
C SER A 26 -18.68 -7.30 1.33
N PRO A 27 -19.33 -8.27 0.63
CA PRO A 27 -18.88 -9.65 0.61
C PRO A 27 -17.40 -9.75 0.26
N ALA A 28 -16.71 -10.73 0.84
CA ALA A 28 -15.30 -11.00 0.50
C ALA A 28 -15.18 -11.29 -1.00
N ALA A 29 -14.17 -10.70 -1.64
CA ALA A 29 -13.90 -10.99 -3.05
C ALA A 29 -13.41 -12.43 -3.21
N THR A 30 -13.82 -13.09 -4.31
CA THR A 30 -13.32 -14.44 -4.61
C THR A 30 -11.86 -14.34 -5.09
N PRO A 31 -10.92 -15.10 -4.48
CA PRO A 31 -9.53 -15.12 -4.91
C PRO A 31 -9.38 -15.61 -6.36
N THR A 32 -8.41 -15.06 -7.07
CA THR A 32 -8.13 -15.40 -8.47
C THR A 32 -6.86 -16.21 -8.57
N THR A 33 -6.94 -17.40 -9.18
CA THR A 33 -5.75 -18.22 -9.47
C THR A 33 -4.97 -17.59 -10.64
N ARG A 34 -3.67 -17.40 -10.46
CA ARG A 34 -2.74 -16.88 -11.47
C ARG A 34 -1.63 -17.88 -11.77
N PRO A 35 -1.04 -17.85 -12.98
CA PRO A 35 0.11 -18.67 -13.29
C PRO A 35 1.27 -18.43 -12.33
N GLN A 36 1.94 -19.50 -11.90
CA GLN A 36 3.11 -19.43 -11.03
C GLN A 36 4.35 -19.92 -11.79
N ASN A 37 5.48 -19.26 -11.53
CA ASN A 37 6.78 -19.63 -12.07
C ASN A 37 7.63 -20.22 -10.93
N PRO A 38 8.29 -21.38 -11.10
CA PRO A 38 9.07 -22.03 -10.04
C PRO A 38 10.26 -21.19 -9.57
N ASP A 39 10.73 -20.23 -10.36
CA ASP A 39 11.83 -19.33 -10.03
C ASP A 39 11.38 -18.10 -9.21
N MET A 40 10.08 -17.99 -8.92
CA MET A 40 9.49 -16.87 -8.16
C MET A 40 8.91 -17.37 -6.84
N ILE A 41 9.03 -16.56 -5.80
CA ILE A 41 8.41 -16.81 -4.48
C ILE A 41 6.98 -16.25 -4.53
N TYR A 42 6.01 -17.01 -4.04
CA TYR A 42 4.63 -16.58 -3.91
C TYR A 42 4.20 -16.60 -2.45
N ARG A 43 3.40 -15.62 -2.06
CA ARG A 43 2.91 -15.44 -0.69
C ARG A 43 1.43 -15.11 -0.66
N GLN A 44 0.79 -15.41 0.45
CA GLN A 44 -0.58 -14.94 0.71
C GLN A 44 -0.59 -13.42 0.92
N LEU A 45 -1.61 -12.77 0.39
CA LEU A 45 -1.87 -11.36 0.61
C LEU A 45 -2.77 -11.18 1.84
N GLY A 46 -2.16 -11.11 3.02
CA GLY A 46 -2.91 -11.10 4.29
C GLY A 46 -3.90 -12.26 4.39
N THR A 47 -5.13 -11.97 4.76
CA THR A 47 -6.24 -12.93 4.85
C THR A 47 -7.18 -12.91 3.64
N THR A 48 -6.81 -12.24 2.54
CA THR A 48 -7.64 -12.12 1.32
C THR A 48 -7.84 -13.43 0.57
N GLY A 49 -6.98 -14.43 0.81
CA GLY A 49 -6.93 -15.67 0.03
C GLY A 49 -6.15 -15.56 -1.28
N GLU A 50 -5.78 -14.35 -1.71
CA GLU A 50 -4.97 -14.14 -2.91
C GLU A 50 -3.53 -14.62 -2.70
N ILE A 51 -2.97 -15.25 -3.74
CA ILE A 51 -1.56 -15.64 -3.83
C ILE A 51 -0.89 -14.73 -4.85
N VAL A 52 0.14 -14.03 -4.43
CA VAL A 52 0.86 -13.03 -5.25
C VAL A 52 2.37 -13.26 -5.20
N SER A 53 3.10 -12.78 -6.20
CA SER A 53 4.57 -12.83 -6.18
C SER A 53 5.12 -11.98 -5.01
N ALA A 54 6.13 -12.50 -4.32
CA ALA A 54 6.78 -11.79 -3.21
C ALA A 54 7.60 -10.57 -3.67
N ILE A 55 7.91 -10.46 -4.96
CA ILE A 55 8.42 -9.25 -5.61
C ILE A 55 7.27 -8.61 -6.40
N GLY A 56 7.06 -7.31 -6.21
CA GLY A 56 6.12 -6.50 -6.97
C GLY A 56 6.82 -5.48 -7.86
N LEU A 57 6.28 -5.26 -9.05
CA LEU A 57 6.75 -4.24 -9.98
C LEU A 57 6.21 -2.87 -9.55
N GLY A 58 7.10 -1.95 -9.14
CA GLY A 58 6.75 -0.58 -8.76
C GLY A 58 6.47 0.31 -9.97
N GLY A 59 5.28 0.89 -10.03
CA GLY A 59 4.77 1.62 -11.19
C GLY A 59 5.41 2.99 -11.43
N PHE A 60 5.94 3.65 -10.41
CA PHE A 60 6.49 5.00 -10.58
C PHE A 60 7.59 5.06 -11.66
N HIS A 61 8.52 4.10 -11.64
CA HIS A 61 9.64 4.07 -12.57
C HIS A 61 9.21 3.71 -14.00
N ILE A 62 8.11 2.99 -14.17
CA ILE A 62 7.57 2.58 -15.49
C ILE A 62 7.10 3.79 -16.32
N GLY A 63 6.73 4.90 -15.69
CA GLY A 63 6.36 6.12 -16.39
C GLY A 63 7.53 6.95 -16.92
N LYS A 64 8.80 6.60 -16.60
CA LYS A 64 9.98 7.46 -16.82
C LYS A 64 10.78 7.15 -18.09
N GLN A 65 10.63 5.98 -18.71
CA GLN A 65 11.39 5.64 -19.93
C GLN A 65 11.06 6.64 -21.06
N ALA A 66 12.07 7.00 -21.84
CA ALA A 66 11.90 7.90 -22.98
C ALA A 66 10.99 7.28 -24.05
N ASP A 67 11.17 5.98 -24.32
CA ASP A 67 10.31 5.20 -25.22
C ASP A 67 9.29 4.39 -24.40
N PRO A 68 7.97 4.56 -24.61
CA PRO A 68 6.95 3.73 -23.99
C PRO A 68 7.13 2.22 -24.26
N ALA A 69 7.72 1.85 -25.38
CA ALA A 69 7.99 0.44 -25.72
C ALA A 69 8.94 -0.23 -24.72
N ASP A 70 9.90 0.52 -24.15
CA ASP A 70 10.79 0.00 -23.10
C ASP A 70 10.02 -0.34 -21.83
N SER A 71 9.06 0.51 -21.43
CA SER A 71 8.19 0.23 -20.29
C SER A 71 7.37 -1.05 -20.52
N ILE A 72 6.74 -1.18 -21.67
CA ILE A 72 5.95 -2.38 -22.03
C ILE A 72 6.83 -3.62 -22.01
N LYS A 73 8.04 -3.54 -22.56
CA LYS A 73 9.01 -4.64 -22.56
C LYS A 73 9.41 -5.06 -21.15
N ILE A 74 9.65 -4.09 -20.24
CA ILE A 74 9.96 -4.37 -18.83
C ILE A 74 8.78 -5.08 -18.16
N ILE A 75 7.56 -4.58 -18.34
CA ILE A 75 6.35 -5.15 -17.75
C ILE A 75 6.12 -6.58 -18.26
N HIS A 76 6.16 -6.80 -19.57
CA HIS A 76 5.99 -8.13 -20.16
C HIS A 76 7.06 -9.10 -19.65
N THR A 77 8.34 -8.68 -19.65
CA THR A 77 9.44 -9.52 -19.15
C THR A 77 9.24 -9.86 -17.68
N ALA A 78 8.79 -8.92 -16.85
CA ALA A 78 8.50 -9.16 -15.43
C ALA A 78 7.40 -10.22 -15.25
N ILE A 79 6.29 -10.10 -15.99
CA ILE A 79 5.16 -11.02 -15.93
C ILE A 79 5.57 -12.42 -16.41
N ASP A 80 6.27 -12.51 -17.52
CA ASP A 80 6.71 -13.78 -18.11
C ASP A 80 7.73 -14.52 -17.22
N HIS A 81 8.43 -13.79 -16.32
CA HIS A 81 9.29 -14.36 -15.28
C HIS A 81 8.61 -14.52 -13.92
N GLY A 82 7.27 -14.38 -13.86
CA GLY A 82 6.48 -14.76 -12.69
C GLY A 82 6.18 -13.64 -11.70
N ILE A 83 6.53 -12.37 -11.98
CA ILE A 83 6.03 -11.25 -11.18
C ILE A 83 4.55 -11.06 -11.49
N THR A 84 3.69 -11.32 -10.51
CA THR A 84 2.24 -11.17 -10.67
C THR A 84 1.69 -9.92 -10.00
N PHE A 85 2.42 -9.26 -9.11
CA PHE A 85 1.96 -8.06 -8.41
C PHE A 85 2.43 -6.80 -9.13
N MET A 86 1.47 -6.01 -9.64
CA MET A 86 1.71 -4.76 -10.35
C MET A 86 1.21 -3.59 -9.52
N ASP A 87 2.14 -2.75 -9.06
CA ASP A 87 1.85 -1.51 -8.33
C ASP A 87 1.74 -0.34 -9.30
N ASN A 88 0.78 0.56 -9.08
CA ASN A 88 0.68 1.83 -9.78
C ASN A 88 0.07 2.91 -8.86
N CYS A 89 -0.14 4.12 -9.39
CA CYS A 89 -0.84 5.22 -8.75
C CYS A 89 -1.40 6.18 -9.81
N TRP A 90 -2.55 6.76 -9.49
CA TRP A 90 -3.24 7.73 -10.33
C TRP A 90 -2.37 8.95 -10.70
N ASP A 91 -1.54 9.43 -9.77
CA ASP A 91 -0.68 10.60 -9.93
C ASP A 91 0.70 10.31 -10.54
N TYR A 92 1.12 9.04 -10.61
CA TYR A 92 2.47 8.70 -11.06
C TYR A 92 2.75 9.17 -12.49
N ASN A 93 3.70 10.12 -12.59
CA ASN A 93 4.09 10.74 -13.87
C ASN A 93 2.87 11.31 -14.62
N ASP A 94 2.00 12.03 -13.92
CA ASP A 94 0.77 12.63 -14.46
C ASP A 94 -0.16 11.60 -15.13
N GLY A 95 -0.19 10.37 -14.60
CA GLY A 95 -0.99 9.24 -15.10
C GLY A 95 -0.33 8.43 -16.21
N ILE A 96 0.84 8.84 -16.72
CA ILE A 96 1.56 8.10 -17.78
C ILE A 96 1.91 6.69 -17.33
N SER A 97 2.21 6.47 -16.05
CA SER A 97 2.50 5.14 -15.51
C SER A 97 1.31 4.19 -15.67
N GLU A 98 0.09 4.64 -15.37
CA GLU A 98 -1.12 3.84 -15.57
C GLU A 98 -1.40 3.58 -17.06
N VAL A 99 -1.22 4.58 -17.92
CA VAL A 99 -1.40 4.42 -19.39
C VAL A 99 -0.46 3.35 -19.94
N ARG A 100 0.82 3.38 -19.56
CA ARG A 100 1.80 2.36 -20.02
C ARG A 100 1.50 0.98 -19.47
N MET A 101 1.07 0.89 -18.21
CA MET A 101 0.63 -0.37 -17.61
C MET A 101 -0.60 -0.91 -18.34
N GLY A 102 -1.61 -0.08 -18.64
CA GLY A 102 -2.80 -0.47 -19.38
C GLY A 102 -2.45 -1.09 -20.74
N HIS A 103 -1.63 -0.41 -21.55
CA HIS A 103 -1.16 -0.95 -22.83
C HIS A 103 -0.39 -2.28 -22.68
N ALA A 104 0.43 -2.42 -21.64
CA ALA A 104 1.16 -3.65 -21.39
C ALA A 104 0.24 -4.80 -20.94
N LEU A 105 -0.88 -4.50 -20.32
CA LEU A 105 -1.82 -5.50 -19.84
C LEU A 105 -2.85 -5.94 -20.88
N ASP A 106 -2.86 -5.35 -22.07
CA ASP A 106 -3.67 -5.79 -23.19
C ASP A 106 -3.31 -7.24 -23.64
N ASN A 107 -4.09 -7.81 -24.53
CA ASN A 107 -3.83 -9.11 -25.18
C ASN A 107 -3.59 -10.28 -24.20
N GLY A 108 -4.36 -10.33 -23.11
CA GLY A 108 -4.34 -11.46 -22.17
C GLY A 108 -3.32 -11.35 -21.04
N TYR A 109 -2.57 -10.24 -20.93
CA TYR A 109 -1.66 -10.04 -19.80
C TYR A 109 -2.40 -9.64 -18.51
N ARG A 110 -3.55 -8.93 -18.60
CA ARG A 110 -4.33 -8.53 -17.43
C ARG A 110 -4.68 -9.69 -16.50
N GLN A 111 -5.03 -10.84 -17.04
CA GLN A 111 -5.43 -12.02 -16.29
C GLN A 111 -4.28 -12.70 -15.54
N LYS A 112 -3.03 -12.41 -15.94
CA LYS A 112 -1.83 -12.97 -15.32
C LYS A 112 -1.42 -12.24 -14.05
N VAL A 113 -1.98 -11.05 -13.77
CA VAL A 113 -1.49 -10.16 -12.72
C VAL A 113 -2.56 -9.82 -11.66
N PHE A 114 -2.09 -9.47 -10.49
CA PHE A 114 -2.81 -8.75 -9.45
C PHE A 114 -2.48 -7.27 -9.63
N LEU A 115 -3.45 -6.51 -10.10
CA LEU A 115 -3.28 -5.11 -10.45
C LEU A 115 -3.69 -4.21 -9.29
N MET A 116 -2.80 -3.35 -8.85
CA MET A 116 -3.04 -2.35 -7.83
C MET A 116 -2.84 -0.94 -8.38
N THR A 117 -3.68 -0.02 -7.93
CA THR A 117 -3.43 1.42 -8.05
C THR A 117 -3.76 2.14 -6.75
N LYS A 118 -3.49 3.44 -6.69
CA LYS A 118 -3.72 4.30 -5.52
C LYS A 118 -4.42 5.58 -5.96
N LEU A 119 -5.25 6.12 -5.09
CA LEU A 119 -6.02 7.35 -5.35
C LEU A 119 -5.78 8.35 -4.22
N ASP A 120 -5.65 9.63 -4.60
CA ASP A 120 -5.38 10.73 -3.67
C ASP A 120 -6.66 11.31 -3.06
N GLY A 121 -7.80 11.18 -3.72
CA GLY A 121 -9.07 11.77 -3.30
C GLY A 121 -9.47 11.36 -1.89
N ARG A 122 -9.83 12.37 -1.07
CA ARG A 122 -10.34 12.19 0.29
C ARG A 122 -11.85 12.33 0.38
N THR A 123 -12.49 12.85 -0.69
CA THR A 123 -13.94 12.98 -0.81
C THR A 123 -14.51 11.94 -1.78
N VAL A 124 -15.81 11.65 -1.65
CA VAL A 124 -16.54 10.77 -2.59
C VAL A 124 -16.36 11.24 -4.04
N THR A 125 -16.43 12.55 -4.27
CA THR A 125 -16.35 13.14 -5.61
C THR A 125 -14.99 12.93 -6.26
N GLU A 126 -13.90 13.30 -5.59
CA GLU A 126 -12.56 13.17 -6.15
C GLU A 126 -12.12 11.71 -6.26
N TYR A 127 -12.46 10.87 -5.27
CA TYR A 127 -12.17 9.43 -5.36
C TYR A 127 -12.81 8.80 -6.59
N ASN A 128 -14.11 9.04 -6.82
CA ASN A 128 -14.82 8.50 -7.99
C ASN A 128 -14.22 8.98 -9.31
N LYS A 129 -13.92 10.28 -9.40
CA LYS A 129 -13.29 10.87 -10.60
C LYS A 129 -11.94 10.21 -10.89
N GLN A 130 -11.08 10.06 -9.87
CA GLN A 130 -9.77 9.45 -10.03
C GLN A 130 -9.88 7.95 -10.34
N LEU A 131 -10.84 7.23 -9.73
CA LEU A 131 -11.10 5.83 -10.03
C LEU A 131 -11.47 5.61 -11.50
N GLU A 132 -12.42 6.39 -12.04
CA GLU A 132 -12.83 6.27 -13.43
C GLU A 132 -11.66 6.58 -14.40
N GLN A 133 -10.83 7.56 -14.06
CA GLN A 133 -9.62 7.85 -14.84
C GLN A 133 -8.62 6.68 -14.80
N SER A 134 -8.39 6.08 -13.62
CA SER A 134 -7.50 4.92 -13.48
C SER A 134 -8.03 3.70 -14.24
N LEU A 135 -9.32 3.39 -14.16
CA LEU A 135 -9.93 2.31 -14.94
C LEU A 135 -9.71 2.49 -16.45
N GLY A 136 -9.95 3.72 -16.95
CA GLY A 136 -9.72 4.04 -18.35
C GLY A 136 -8.25 3.94 -18.77
N ARG A 137 -7.31 4.47 -17.98
CA ARG A 137 -5.86 4.43 -18.26
C ARG A 137 -5.30 3.01 -18.20
N LEU A 138 -5.81 2.18 -17.29
CA LEU A 138 -5.38 0.81 -17.07
C LEU A 138 -6.07 -0.20 -18.01
N HIS A 139 -6.95 0.24 -18.91
CA HIS A 139 -7.71 -0.58 -19.86
C HIS A 139 -8.43 -1.76 -19.18
N THR A 140 -9.08 -1.51 -18.03
CA THR A 140 -9.75 -2.57 -17.27
C THR A 140 -11.03 -2.06 -16.61
N ASP A 141 -12.02 -2.94 -16.49
CA ASP A 141 -13.25 -2.66 -15.74
C ASP A 141 -13.10 -2.98 -14.23
N VAL A 142 -12.04 -3.72 -13.87
CA VAL A 142 -11.81 -4.18 -12.49
C VAL A 142 -10.34 -4.01 -12.11
N ILE A 143 -10.09 -3.29 -11.00
CA ILE A 143 -8.78 -3.21 -10.34
C ILE A 143 -8.81 -4.15 -9.13
N ASP A 144 -7.76 -4.97 -8.95
CA ASP A 144 -7.74 -5.92 -7.84
C ASP A 144 -7.66 -5.20 -6.49
N LEU A 145 -6.76 -4.22 -6.33
CA LEU A 145 -6.59 -3.46 -5.09
C LEU A 145 -6.52 -1.96 -5.37
N VAL A 146 -7.31 -1.18 -4.68
CA VAL A 146 -7.16 0.28 -4.66
C VAL A 146 -6.81 0.74 -3.26
N GLN A 147 -5.78 1.57 -3.16
CA GLN A 147 -5.31 2.12 -1.89
C GLN A 147 -5.58 3.63 -1.81
N PHE A 148 -5.94 4.12 -0.61
CA PHE A 148 -5.83 5.54 -0.30
C PHE A 148 -4.37 5.91 -0.29
N HIS A 149 -3.97 6.83 -1.20
CA HIS A 149 -2.57 7.22 -1.40
C HIS A 149 -2.14 8.29 -0.40
N GLU A 150 -0.86 8.26 -0.02
CA GLU A 150 -0.23 9.29 0.81
C GLU A 150 -1.05 9.71 2.03
N VAL A 151 -1.50 8.73 2.84
CA VAL A 151 -2.04 9.00 4.18
C VAL A 151 -0.84 9.42 5.06
N ILE A 152 -0.53 10.72 5.04
CA ILE A 152 0.70 11.31 5.58
C ILE A 152 0.45 12.37 6.65
N ARG A 153 -0.81 12.78 6.87
CA ARG A 153 -1.26 13.76 7.86
C ARG A 153 -2.17 13.09 8.87
N MET A 154 -2.16 13.59 10.10
CA MET A 154 -3.01 13.04 11.17
C MET A 154 -4.51 13.23 10.91
N GLU A 155 -4.89 14.24 10.11
CA GLU A 155 -6.26 14.49 9.68
C GLU A 155 -6.72 13.65 8.47
N ASP A 156 -5.82 13.05 7.69
CA ASP A 156 -6.19 12.23 6.53
C ASP A 156 -7.17 11.10 6.88
N PRO A 157 -6.97 10.33 7.96
CA PRO A 157 -7.92 9.30 8.37
C PRO A 157 -9.32 9.83 8.62
N ASP A 158 -9.44 10.94 9.37
CA ASP A 158 -10.74 11.52 9.72
C ASP A 158 -11.46 12.06 8.47
N ARG A 159 -10.72 12.63 7.50
CA ARG A 159 -11.29 13.06 6.21
C ARG A 159 -11.77 11.90 5.35
N ILE A 160 -11.00 10.80 5.29
CA ILE A 160 -11.38 9.61 4.51
C ILE A 160 -12.66 8.99 5.06
N PHE A 161 -12.87 9.01 6.39
CA PHE A 161 -14.01 8.41 7.06
C PHE A 161 -15.14 9.42 7.40
N ALA A 162 -15.05 10.70 6.99
CA ALA A 162 -16.12 11.68 7.13
C ALA A 162 -17.39 11.27 6.37
N ASP A 163 -18.52 11.95 6.61
CA ASP A 163 -19.82 11.65 5.95
C ASP A 163 -19.77 11.73 4.42
N ASP A 164 -18.95 12.64 3.86
CA ASP A 164 -18.63 12.78 2.44
C ASP A 164 -17.29 12.15 2.04
N GLY A 165 -16.72 11.37 2.95
CA GLY A 165 -15.37 10.81 2.83
C GLY A 165 -15.23 9.72 1.77
N ALA A 166 -14.02 9.60 1.25
CA ALA A 166 -13.68 8.68 0.16
C ALA A 166 -13.95 7.20 0.47
N ILE A 167 -14.04 6.80 1.74
CA ILE A 167 -14.37 5.43 2.13
C ILE A 167 -15.71 4.98 1.58
N HIS A 168 -16.72 5.88 1.52
CA HIS A 168 -18.05 5.57 0.99
C HIS A 168 -17.99 5.27 -0.51
N ALA A 169 -17.17 6.01 -1.27
CA ALA A 169 -16.95 5.76 -2.69
C ALA A 169 -16.21 4.42 -2.92
N ALA A 170 -15.16 4.14 -2.12
CA ALA A 170 -14.44 2.88 -2.18
C ALA A 170 -15.34 1.67 -1.91
N MET A 171 -16.19 1.75 -0.89
CA MET A 171 -17.16 0.71 -0.56
C MET A 171 -18.21 0.52 -1.67
N ALA A 172 -18.70 1.62 -2.24
CA ALA A 172 -19.64 1.56 -3.37
C ALA A 172 -18.98 0.94 -4.62
N ALA A 173 -17.73 1.30 -4.92
CA ALA A 173 -16.95 0.72 -6.02
C ALA A 173 -16.71 -0.79 -5.81
N LYS A 174 -16.39 -1.22 -4.59
CA LYS A 174 -16.24 -2.64 -4.22
C LYS A 174 -17.56 -3.39 -4.41
N LYS A 175 -18.67 -2.83 -3.96
CA LYS A 175 -20.01 -3.41 -4.15
C LYS A 175 -20.41 -3.49 -5.63
N ALA A 176 -19.99 -2.51 -6.44
CA ALA A 176 -20.23 -2.50 -7.89
C ALA A 176 -19.30 -3.43 -8.68
N GLY A 177 -18.31 -4.07 -8.03
CA GLY A 177 -17.34 -4.96 -8.65
C GLY A 177 -16.24 -4.25 -9.44
N LYS A 178 -16.11 -2.92 -9.34
CA LYS A 178 -15.03 -2.15 -9.98
C LYS A 178 -13.69 -2.33 -9.28
N ILE A 179 -13.70 -2.59 -7.97
CA ILE A 179 -12.52 -2.91 -7.16
C ILE A 179 -12.80 -4.15 -6.30
N ARG A 180 -11.74 -4.91 -5.98
CA ARG A 180 -11.92 -6.15 -5.19
C ARG A 180 -11.48 -5.97 -3.74
N TYR A 181 -10.36 -5.29 -3.53
CA TYR A 181 -9.74 -5.07 -2.21
C TYR A 181 -9.46 -3.59 -1.99
N ILE A 182 -9.45 -3.18 -0.72
CA ILE A 182 -9.23 -1.79 -0.30
C ILE A 182 -8.07 -1.76 0.69
N GLY A 183 -7.09 -0.90 0.45
CA GLY A 183 -5.96 -0.68 1.34
C GLY A 183 -5.63 0.80 1.51
N PHE A 184 -4.52 1.06 2.17
CA PHE A 184 -3.97 2.41 2.27
C PHE A 184 -2.44 2.39 2.28
N THR A 185 -1.84 3.53 1.98
CA THR A 185 -0.40 3.72 1.99
C THR A 185 -0.02 5.10 2.50
N GLY A 186 1.16 5.19 3.06
CA GLY A 186 1.82 6.42 3.48
C GLY A 186 3.27 6.10 3.83
N HIS A 187 4.05 7.14 4.08
CA HIS A 187 5.49 6.98 4.26
C HIS A 187 6.09 7.94 5.30
N LYS A 188 5.30 8.89 5.79
CA LYS A 188 5.81 10.01 6.58
C LYS A 188 6.08 9.65 8.04
N ASP A 189 5.10 9.05 8.69
CA ASP A 189 5.17 8.73 10.11
C ASP A 189 4.30 7.51 10.44
N PRO A 190 4.81 6.52 11.19
CA PRO A 190 4.03 5.35 11.62
C PRO A 190 2.80 5.72 12.46
N ALA A 191 2.82 6.84 13.20
CA ALA A 191 1.67 7.28 13.99
C ALA A 191 0.44 7.56 13.13
N VAL A 192 0.61 8.07 11.90
CA VAL A 192 -0.49 8.29 10.95
C VAL A 192 -1.12 6.97 10.53
N HIS A 193 -0.30 5.93 10.28
CA HIS A 193 -0.80 4.60 9.95
C HIS A 193 -1.58 3.97 11.12
N LEU A 194 -1.07 4.08 12.33
CA LEU A 194 -1.78 3.59 13.52
C LEU A 194 -3.10 4.33 13.71
N ARG A 195 -3.12 5.66 13.50
CA ARG A 195 -4.36 6.45 13.50
C ARG A 195 -5.35 5.97 12.43
N MET A 196 -4.88 5.65 11.23
CA MET A 196 -5.73 5.13 10.15
C MET A 196 -6.39 3.81 10.54
N LEU A 197 -5.64 2.89 11.16
CA LEU A 197 -6.17 1.61 11.65
C LEU A 197 -7.16 1.81 12.81
N GLU A 198 -6.89 2.75 13.71
CA GLU A 198 -7.78 3.11 14.81
C GLU A 198 -9.12 3.67 14.31
N VAL A 199 -9.07 4.65 13.39
CA VAL A 199 -10.27 5.26 12.81
C VAL A 199 -11.08 4.22 12.04
N ALA A 200 -10.44 3.40 11.22
CA ALA A 200 -11.11 2.32 10.50
C ALA A 200 -11.85 1.38 11.45
N LYS A 201 -11.19 0.94 12.54
CA LYS A 201 -11.80 0.09 13.56
C LYS A 201 -12.99 0.76 14.24
N ALA A 202 -12.90 2.07 14.55
CA ALA A 202 -13.99 2.83 15.16
C ALA A 202 -15.23 2.90 14.25
N HIS A 203 -15.03 2.89 12.92
CA HIS A 203 -16.09 2.85 11.92
C HIS A 203 -16.52 1.43 11.53
N GLY A 204 -16.02 0.38 12.19
CA GLY A 204 -16.32 -1.02 11.88
C GLY A 204 -15.75 -1.47 10.53
N PHE A 205 -14.72 -0.80 10.02
CA PHE A 205 -14.08 -1.11 8.75
C PHE A 205 -12.74 -1.82 8.96
N HIS A 206 -12.41 -2.73 8.03
CA HIS A 206 -11.15 -3.47 8.02
C HIS A 206 -10.49 -3.33 6.65
N PHE A 207 -9.22 -2.91 6.63
CA PHE A 207 -8.43 -2.85 5.41
C PHE A 207 -7.91 -4.23 5.00
N ASP A 208 -7.89 -4.49 3.70
CA ASP A 208 -7.30 -5.72 3.15
C ASP A 208 -5.75 -5.65 3.14
N THR A 209 -5.17 -4.46 2.91
CA THR A 209 -3.71 -4.26 2.84
C THR A 209 -3.27 -2.92 3.43
N VAL A 210 -2.00 -2.87 3.84
CA VAL A 210 -1.26 -1.65 4.15
C VAL A 210 0.07 -1.64 3.40
N GLN A 211 0.38 -0.54 2.72
CA GLN A 211 1.68 -0.34 2.08
C GLN A 211 2.49 0.69 2.86
N MET A 212 3.69 0.32 3.25
CA MET A 212 4.53 1.13 4.12
C MET A 212 6.03 0.91 3.86
N PRO A 213 6.90 1.85 4.30
CA PRO A 213 8.35 1.65 4.24
C PRO A 213 8.79 0.41 5.02
N VAL A 214 9.59 -0.44 4.39
CA VAL A 214 10.29 -1.58 5.00
C VAL A 214 11.67 -1.67 4.39
N ASN A 215 12.68 -1.26 5.14
CA ASN A 215 14.06 -1.22 4.68
C ASN A 215 15.05 -1.33 5.85
N VAL A 216 16.31 -1.45 5.54
CA VAL A 216 17.39 -1.67 6.52
C VAL A 216 17.65 -0.47 7.47
N MET A 217 17.09 0.71 7.20
CA MET A 217 17.22 1.90 8.05
C MET A 217 15.97 2.17 8.90
N ASP A 218 14.82 1.67 8.45
CA ASP A 218 13.53 1.88 9.12
C ASP A 218 13.56 1.48 10.60
N ALA A 219 14.27 0.40 10.94
CA ALA A 219 14.38 -0.07 12.32
C ALA A 219 14.96 0.98 13.32
N HIS A 220 15.66 2.00 12.81
CA HIS A 220 16.40 2.96 13.65
C HIS A 220 15.76 4.34 13.73
N PHE A 221 14.79 4.66 12.86
CA PHE A 221 14.19 5.98 12.80
C PHE A 221 12.72 5.93 12.38
N ARG A 222 11.79 6.32 13.30
CA ARG A 222 10.33 6.30 13.08
C ARG A 222 9.89 5.01 12.38
N SER A 223 10.14 3.89 13.04
CA SER A 223 10.04 2.57 12.45
C SER A 223 8.60 2.14 12.19
N PHE A 224 8.24 1.95 10.93
CA PHE A 224 7.00 1.28 10.51
C PHE A 224 7.06 -0.21 10.83
N THR A 225 8.23 -0.83 10.64
CA THR A 225 8.44 -2.25 10.93
C THR A 225 8.17 -2.59 12.38
N HIS A 226 8.58 -1.73 13.32
CA HIS A 226 8.39 -2.00 14.76
C HIS A 226 7.02 -1.57 15.28
N GLN A 227 6.40 -0.54 14.70
CA GLN A 227 5.17 0.05 15.24
C GLN A 227 3.90 -0.39 14.49
N VAL A 228 3.92 -0.40 13.17
CA VAL A 228 2.74 -0.66 12.33
C VAL A 228 2.62 -2.13 11.94
N MET A 229 3.73 -2.75 11.53
CA MET A 229 3.73 -4.12 11.02
C MET A 229 3.14 -5.14 12.00
N PRO A 230 3.47 -5.15 13.30
CA PRO A 230 2.88 -6.10 14.25
C PRO A 230 1.36 -5.96 14.32
N VAL A 231 0.84 -4.72 14.33
CA VAL A 231 -0.60 -4.43 14.39
C VAL A 231 -1.31 -4.91 13.13
N ALA A 232 -0.70 -4.66 11.96
CA ALA A 232 -1.25 -5.11 10.68
C ALA A 232 -1.32 -6.64 10.60
N ILE A 233 -0.26 -7.34 11.03
CA ILE A 233 -0.21 -8.81 11.04
C ILE A 233 -1.24 -9.39 12.00
N GLU A 234 -1.36 -8.86 13.21
CA GLU A 234 -2.36 -9.30 14.19
C GLU A 234 -3.79 -9.17 13.65
N GLN A 235 -4.05 -8.14 12.85
CA GLN A 235 -5.33 -7.92 12.19
C GLN A 235 -5.49 -8.73 10.89
N GLY A 236 -4.49 -9.49 10.44
CA GLY A 236 -4.56 -10.24 9.17
C GLY A 236 -4.48 -9.37 7.92
N ILE A 237 -4.05 -8.12 8.05
CA ILE A 237 -3.86 -7.16 6.94
C ILE A 237 -2.59 -7.51 6.17
N GLY A 238 -2.67 -7.60 4.84
CA GLY A 238 -1.52 -7.85 3.98
C GLY A 238 -0.53 -6.68 3.98
N VAL A 239 0.71 -6.91 4.40
CA VAL A 239 1.76 -5.89 4.41
C VAL A 239 2.48 -5.85 3.07
N LEU A 240 2.46 -4.70 2.42
CA LEU A 240 3.18 -4.40 1.19
C LEU A 240 4.38 -3.51 1.53
N ALA A 241 5.58 -4.07 1.41
CA ALA A 241 6.81 -3.34 1.65
C ALA A 241 7.14 -2.42 0.47
N MET A 242 7.47 -1.18 0.75
CA MET A 242 8.00 -0.23 -0.24
C MET A 242 9.23 0.50 0.29
N LYS A 243 9.87 1.31 -0.57
CA LYS A 243 11.01 2.14 -0.19
C LYS A 243 12.21 1.32 0.31
N THR A 244 12.38 0.09 -0.18
CA THR A 244 13.51 -0.79 0.17
C THR A 244 14.87 -0.12 -0.12
N PHE A 245 14.93 0.70 -1.17
CA PHE A 245 16.11 1.52 -1.51
C PHE A 245 15.92 3.01 -1.21
N GLY A 246 14.71 3.43 -0.75
CA GLY A 246 14.39 4.84 -0.53
C GLY A 246 14.56 5.71 -1.79
N ASP A 247 14.14 5.22 -2.95
CA ASP A 247 14.53 5.62 -4.30
C ASP A 247 15.95 5.10 -4.65
N HIS A 248 17.02 5.72 -4.28
CA HIS A 248 18.41 5.20 -4.31
C HIS A 248 19.20 5.63 -3.06
N PHE A 249 18.63 6.54 -2.28
CA PHE A 249 19.32 7.20 -1.17
C PHE A 249 19.89 6.24 -0.13
N ILE A 250 19.22 5.12 0.15
CA ILE A 250 19.72 4.11 1.09
C ILE A 250 21.02 3.49 0.58
N LEU A 251 21.11 3.23 -0.73
CA LEU A 251 22.33 2.69 -1.34
C LEU A 251 23.49 3.71 -1.33
N ASP A 252 23.19 5.01 -1.41
CA ASP A 252 24.18 6.09 -1.31
C ASP A 252 24.87 6.12 0.06
N SER A 253 24.27 5.52 1.09
CA SER A 253 24.92 5.35 2.39
C SER A 253 26.12 4.39 2.34
N LYS A 254 26.21 3.53 1.31
CA LYS A 254 27.24 2.49 1.13
C LYS A 254 27.33 1.50 2.30
N THR A 255 26.23 1.35 3.04
CA THR A 255 26.14 0.43 4.19
C THR A 255 25.52 -0.91 3.83
N VAL A 256 24.89 -1.03 2.66
CA VAL A 256 24.17 -2.23 2.21
C VAL A 256 24.23 -2.35 0.68
N GLU A 257 24.31 -3.57 0.20
CA GLU A 257 24.23 -3.87 -1.23
C GLU A 257 22.78 -4.15 -1.67
N PRO A 258 22.44 -3.94 -2.96
CA PRO A 258 21.07 -4.07 -3.45
C PRO A 258 20.42 -5.42 -3.16
N LEU A 259 21.11 -6.54 -3.42
CA LEU A 259 20.58 -7.88 -3.13
C LEU A 259 20.34 -8.10 -1.65
N GLU A 260 21.25 -7.61 -0.80
CA GLU A 260 21.14 -7.71 0.65
C GLU A 260 19.91 -6.91 1.16
N ALA A 261 19.68 -5.70 0.63
CA ALA A 261 18.52 -4.90 0.99
C ALA A 261 17.19 -5.55 0.56
N LEU A 262 17.15 -6.18 -0.64
CA LEU A 262 15.97 -6.94 -1.09
C LEU A 262 15.75 -8.19 -0.23
N HIS A 263 16.80 -8.94 0.10
CA HIS A 263 16.71 -10.11 0.97
C HIS A 263 16.27 -9.73 2.40
N TYR A 264 16.72 -8.57 2.91
CA TYR A 264 16.23 -8.04 4.18
C TYR A 264 14.72 -7.79 4.13
N GLY A 265 14.24 -7.08 3.10
CA GLY A 265 12.80 -6.83 2.90
C GLY A 265 11.99 -8.12 2.76
N LEU A 266 12.49 -9.09 1.97
CA LEU A 266 11.88 -10.41 1.80
C LEU A 266 11.90 -11.26 3.08
N THR A 267 12.84 -11.03 3.99
CA THR A 267 12.91 -11.73 5.28
C THR A 267 11.84 -11.25 6.25
N GLN A 268 11.37 -10.00 6.10
CA GLN A 268 10.29 -9.48 6.93
C GLN A 268 8.97 -10.21 6.63
N PRO A 269 8.03 -10.26 7.59
CA PRO A 269 6.74 -10.91 7.40
C PRO A 269 5.80 -10.06 6.53
N VAL A 270 6.20 -9.83 5.28
CA VAL A 270 5.47 -9.06 4.28
C VAL A 270 4.92 -9.97 3.19
N SER A 271 3.80 -9.57 2.58
CA SER A 271 3.23 -10.29 1.44
C SER A 271 4.03 -10.02 0.16
N VAL A 272 4.42 -8.76 -0.06
CA VAL A 272 5.12 -8.30 -1.26
C VAL A 272 6.19 -7.28 -0.89
N VAL A 273 7.34 -7.35 -1.55
CA VAL A 273 8.36 -6.28 -1.63
C VAL A 273 8.21 -5.60 -2.99
N ILE A 274 7.64 -4.40 -2.99
CA ILE A 274 7.47 -3.58 -4.20
C ILE A 274 8.77 -2.82 -4.42
N THR A 275 9.41 -3.04 -5.56
CA THR A 275 10.67 -2.40 -5.93
C THR A 275 10.56 -1.63 -7.25
N GLY A 276 11.27 -0.49 -7.33
CA GLY A 276 11.38 0.30 -8.56
C GLY A 276 12.22 -0.44 -9.60
N ILE A 277 11.68 -0.55 -10.80
CA ILE A 277 12.34 -1.22 -11.93
C ILE A 277 12.23 -0.29 -13.14
N ASP A 278 13.34 0.31 -13.54
CA ASP A 278 13.44 1.26 -14.65
C ASP A 278 14.11 0.69 -15.90
N SER A 279 14.70 -0.50 -15.76
CA SER A 279 15.48 -1.13 -16.82
C SER A 279 15.50 -2.65 -16.70
N LEU A 280 15.82 -3.36 -17.80
CA LEU A 280 15.96 -4.82 -17.77
C LEU A 280 17.09 -5.31 -16.84
N PRO A 281 18.26 -4.64 -16.70
CA PRO A 281 19.25 -4.99 -15.69
C PRO A 281 18.70 -4.94 -14.25
N ILE A 282 17.94 -3.89 -13.88
CA ILE A 282 17.31 -3.76 -12.56
C ILE A 282 16.22 -4.82 -12.38
N LEU A 283 15.44 -5.14 -13.42
CA LEU A 283 14.54 -6.29 -13.39
C LEU A 283 15.30 -7.59 -13.12
N GLY A 284 16.44 -7.81 -13.82
CA GLY A 284 17.31 -8.96 -13.60
C GLY A 284 17.78 -9.09 -12.15
N GLN A 285 18.11 -7.98 -11.49
CA GLN A 285 18.48 -7.92 -10.08
C GLN A 285 17.31 -8.33 -9.16
N ALA A 286 16.10 -7.82 -9.43
CA ALA A 286 14.91 -8.18 -8.65
C ALA A 286 14.56 -9.67 -8.80
N LEU A 287 14.63 -10.21 -10.01
CA LEU A 287 14.45 -11.65 -10.29
C LEU A 287 15.54 -12.50 -9.63
N GLN A 288 16.80 -12.02 -9.62
CA GLN A 288 17.88 -12.69 -8.92
C GLN A 288 17.62 -12.73 -7.42
N ALA A 289 17.13 -11.64 -6.84
CA ALA A 289 16.76 -11.61 -5.42
C ALA A 289 15.73 -12.68 -5.08
N ALA A 290 14.68 -12.87 -5.92
CA ALA A 290 13.70 -13.93 -5.72
C ALA A 290 14.32 -15.33 -5.81
N ARG A 291 15.09 -15.60 -6.86
CA ARG A 291 15.70 -16.93 -7.09
C ARG A 291 16.71 -17.35 -6.04
N THR A 292 17.46 -16.40 -5.49
CA THR A 292 18.53 -16.68 -4.52
C THR A 292 18.08 -16.50 -3.08
N PHE A 293 16.83 -16.08 -2.85
CA PHE A 293 16.32 -15.80 -1.51
C PHE A 293 16.39 -17.02 -0.60
N LYS A 294 16.98 -16.78 0.55
CA LYS A 294 16.84 -17.61 1.75
C LYS A 294 16.59 -16.63 2.90
N PRO A 295 15.63 -16.92 3.80
CA PRO A 295 15.42 -16.06 4.96
C PRO A 295 16.74 -15.82 5.69
N LEU A 296 17.03 -14.55 5.97
CA LEU A 296 18.21 -14.19 6.75
C LEU A 296 18.04 -14.70 8.18
N THR A 297 19.11 -15.21 8.76
CA THR A 297 19.14 -15.54 10.18
C THR A 297 19.14 -14.28 11.04
N ASP A 298 18.74 -14.39 12.31
CA ASP A 298 18.74 -13.25 13.26
C ASP A 298 20.14 -12.61 13.35
N ALA A 299 21.21 -13.40 13.29
CA ALA A 299 22.57 -12.89 13.28
C ALA A 299 22.90 -12.05 12.02
N GLN A 300 22.40 -12.46 10.85
CA GLN A 300 22.57 -11.72 9.61
C GLN A 300 21.75 -10.42 9.62
N VAL A 301 20.47 -10.49 10.06
CA VAL A 301 19.63 -9.30 10.26
C VAL A 301 20.32 -8.32 11.21
N LYS A 302 20.78 -8.81 12.37
CA LYS A 302 21.51 -7.98 13.33
C LYS A 302 22.75 -7.32 12.72
N SER A 303 23.54 -8.07 11.97
CA SER A 303 24.74 -7.54 11.30
C SER A 303 24.42 -6.42 10.31
N ILE A 304 23.33 -6.54 9.55
CA ILE A 304 22.85 -5.48 8.63
C ILE A 304 22.45 -4.26 9.44
N LEU A 305 21.63 -4.45 10.48
CA LEU A 305 21.15 -3.35 11.31
C LEU A 305 22.28 -2.64 12.04
N ASP A 306 23.26 -3.34 12.58
CA ASP A 306 24.45 -2.74 13.22
C ASP A 306 25.22 -1.84 12.24
N ARG A 307 25.41 -2.26 10.98
CA ARG A 307 26.11 -1.46 9.95
C ARG A 307 25.32 -0.24 9.50
N THR A 308 24.00 -0.32 9.46
CA THR A 308 23.12 0.76 8.98
C THR A 308 22.77 1.76 10.09
N GLN A 309 22.91 1.39 11.35
CA GLN A 309 22.45 2.17 12.50
C GLN A 309 22.93 3.62 12.48
N GLN A 310 24.24 3.85 12.36
CA GLN A 310 24.78 5.21 12.40
C GLN A 310 24.28 6.10 11.26
N ALA A 311 24.11 5.52 10.07
CA ALA A 311 23.58 6.23 8.90
C ALA A 311 22.09 6.54 9.03
N ALA A 312 21.35 5.74 9.77
CA ALA A 312 19.89 5.79 9.88
C ALA A 312 19.36 6.74 10.96
N LEU A 313 20.15 7.05 12.02
CA LEU A 313 19.71 7.73 13.24
C LEU A 313 18.89 9.02 13.02
N THR A 314 19.15 9.75 11.95
CA THR A 314 18.50 11.05 11.67
C THR A 314 17.49 10.97 10.52
N GLY A 315 17.28 9.80 9.93
CA GLY A 315 16.47 9.63 8.73
C GLY A 315 17.08 10.28 7.47
N LYS A 316 18.38 10.57 7.48
CA LYS A 316 19.09 11.26 6.38
C LYS A 316 18.91 10.58 5.02
N PHE A 317 18.83 9.26 5.00
CA PHE A 317 18.66 8.46 3.80
C PHE A 317 17.22 7.99 3.57
N GLU A 318 16.30 8.41 4.45
CA GLU A 318 14.86 8.15 4.34
C GLU A 318 14.13 9.49 4.11
N LEU A 319 14.46 10.17 3.00
CA LEU A 319 13.94 11.50 2.65
C LEU A 319 12.40 11.56 2.63
N PHE A 320 11.76 10.45 2.36
CA PHE A 320 10.30 10.32 2.42
C PHE A 320 9.74 10.53 3.84
N LYS A 321 10.52 10.29 4.90
CA LYS A 321 10.13 10.59 6.30
C LYS A 321 10.44 12.04 6.69
N THR A 322 11.54 12.62 6.18
CA THR A 322 12.17 13.83 6.71
C THR A 322 11.98 15.08 5.86
N THR A 323 11.59 14.94 4.59
CA THR A 323 11.44 16.06 3.66
C THR A 323 10.10 15.98 2.91
N PRO A 324 9.61 17.07 2.29
CA PRO A 324 8.41 17.04 1.46
C PRO A 324 8.65 16.48 0.04
N HIS A 325 9.85 16.01 -0.28
CA HIS A 325 10.23 15.58 -1.63
C HIS A 325 9.31 14.52 -2.24
N PHE A 326 8.73 13.66 -1.40
CA PHE A 326 7.84 12.58 -1.81
C PHE A 326 6.36 12.85 -1.50
N ASP A 327 6.01 14.06 -1.08
CA ASP A 327 4.67 14.42 -0.62
C ASP A 327 3.86 15.07 -1.76
N GLY A 328 3.48 14.30 -2.77
CA GLY A 328 2.74 14.75 -3.94
C GLY A 328 1.43 15.44 -3.59
N THR A 329 0.67 14.87 -2.65
CA THR A 329 -0.60 15.42 -2.18
C THR A 329 -0.43 16.69 -1.36
N ALA A 330 0.73 16.95 -0.75
CA ALA A 330 1.02 18.20 -0.08
C ALA A 330 1.36 19.31 -1.09
N ALA A 331 2.06 18.94 -2.17
CA ALA A 331 2.35 19.85 -3.27
C ALA A 331 1.09 20.17 -4.13
N ASN A 332 0.12 19.25 -4.15
CA ASN A 332 -1.10 19.34 -4.96
C ASN A 332 -2.37 19.10 -4.11
N PRO A 333 -2.68 19.98 -3.13
CA PRO A 333 -3.80 19.75 -2.21
C PRO A 333 -5.17 19.65 -2.88
N LYS A 334 -5.32 20.21 -4.08
CA LYS A 334 -6.54 20.10 -4.91
C LYS A 334 -6.88 18.64 -5.32
N TRP A 335 -5.91 17.71 -5.28
CA TRP A 335 -6.17 16.31 -5.59
C TRP A 335 -6.99 15.61 -4.50
N LEU A 336 -6.99 16.18 -3.30
CA LEU A 336 -7.71 15.62 -2.16
C LEU A 336 -9.22 15.91 -2.20
N GLY A 337 -9.65 17.01 -2.81
CA GLY A 337 -11.04 17.46 -2.83
C GLY A 337 -11.44 18.38 -1.68
#